data_648c4918e33c6670ef6699d361f7de32
#
_entry.id   648c4918e33c6670ef6699d361f7de32
#
_cell.length_a   1.000
_cell.length_b   1.000
_cell.length_c   1.000
_cell.angle_alpha   90.00
_cell.angle_beta   90.00
_cell.angle_gamma   90.00
#
_symmetry.space_group_name_H-M   'P 1'
#
loop_
_entity.id
_entity.type
_entity.pdbx_description
1 polymer ?
#
loop_
_entity_poly.entity_id
_entity_poly.type
_entity_poly.pdbx_seq_one_letter_code
_entity_poly.pdbx_strand_id
1 'polypeptide(L)'
;MLTQQDLQQIAAKGIAEEQLQKQMDDFKRGFPFLRLDSAATVGHGILAPTKAEREEYIRQWDAYKAGKHRVTKFVPASGAASRMFKNLFAFLDADYDAPQTSFEHEFFDHIHQFAFFSELDAACLKNEGKGIDDLLAAGGHKAVVANLLEERGLNYGQLPKGLLRFHHYEDGARTAMEEHLVEGARYASTNGEAHIHFTVSHEHLPLFKAEVEKRVGKYAEKYQVHYDISFSEQKPSTDTVAANPDNSLFRNEDGSLLFRPGGHGALIENLNDLEADVVFIKNIDNVVPDRLKEDTVTYKALLGGVLVALQERVFDYLRLLDEATPTEDKLAEMEDFLEHTLWCLPPKEKAGWSDQERADYLHHKLHRPIRVCGMVKNVGEPGGGPFLAYNQDGTVSLQILESSQIDKTNEAYQRMFSEGTHFNPVDLVCGVIDYKGVAFDLPKFVDPSTGFISTKSKNGRELKALELPGLWNGAMSDWNTVFVEVPLSTFNPVKTVNDLLREQHQ
;
A
#
# COMPACT_ATOMS: atom_id res chain seq x y z
N MET A 1 16.65 22.47 -23.90
CA MET A 1 17.26 21.33 -24.60
C MET A 1 18.04 20.52 -23.58
N LEU A 2 17.98 19.20 -23.69
CA LEU A 2 18.79 18.28 -22.86
C LEU A 2 20.25 18.36 -23.30
N THR A 3 21.16 18.31 -22.33
CA THR A 3 22.60 18.24 -22.58
C THR A 3 23.03 16.78 -22.77
N GLN A 4 24.24 16.55 -23.28
CA GLN A 4 24.84 15.20 -23.36
C GLN A 4 24.92 14.54 -21.97
N GLN A 5 25.21 15.30 -20.93
CA GLN A 5 25.23 14.83 -19.55
C GLN A 5 23.85 14.38 -19.07
N ASP A 6 22.78 15.10 -19.41
CA ASP A 6 21.40 14.75 -19.08
C ASP A 6 21.02 13.40 -19.72
N LEU A 7 21.35 13.21 -21.01
CA LEU A 7 21.10 11.96 -21.73
C LEU A 7 21.84 10.77 -21.11
N GLN A 8 23.08 10.98 -20.68
CA GLN A 8 23.84 9.94 -19.97
C GLN A 8 23.22 9.61 -18.60
N GLN A 9 22.75 10.64 -17.88
CA GLN A 9 22.14 10.46 -16.55
C GLN A 9 20.82 9.69 -16.63
N ILE A 10 19.94 10.00 -17.60
CA ILE A 10 18.68 9.26 -17.77
C ILE A 10 18.93 7.83 -18.24
N ALA A 11 19.88 7.63 -19.18
CA ALA A 11 20.25 6.31 -19.66
C ALA A 11 20.78 5.41 -18.54
N ALA A 12 21.61 5.96 -17.62
CA ALA A 12 22.11 5.25 -16.46
C ALA A 12 21.01 4.79 -15.49
N LYS A 13 19.86 5.48 -15.48
CA LYS A 13 18.66 5.10 -14.70
C LYS A 13 17.70 4.18 -15.47
N GLY A 14 17.94 3.93 -16.75
CA GLY A 14 16.98 3.20 -17.60
C GLY A 14 15.76 4.02 -17.97
N ILE A 15 15.83 5.34 -17.90
CA ILE A 15 14.75 6.27 -18.29
C ILE A 15 14.91 6.62 -19.77
N ALA A 16 13.85 6.43 -20.56
CA ALA A 16 13.83 6.85 -21.97
C ALA A 16 13.67 8.37 -22.10
N GLU A 17 14.21 8.95 -23.18
CA GLU A 17 14.08 10.39 -23.45
C GLU A 17 12.61 10.80 -23.58
N GLU A 18 11.78 9.99 -24.22
CA GLU A 18 10.34 10.19 -24.37
C GLU A 18 9.62 10.23 -23.03
N GLN A 19 10.06 9.37 -22.06
CA GLN A 19 9.52 9.37 -20.71
C GLN A 19 9.83 10.69 -19.98
N LEU A 20 11.05 11.17 -20.09
CA LEU A 20 11.43 12.48 -19.52
C LEU A 20 10.65 13.61 -20.17
N GLN A 21 10.51 13.61 -21.51
CA GLN A 21 9.73 14.62 -22.23
C GLN A 21 8.27 14.62 -21.77
N LYS A 22 7.66 13.45 -21.60
CA LYS A 22 6.30 13.32 -21.07
C LYS A 22 6.18 13.93 -19.67
N GLN A 23 7.12 13.66 -18.77
CA GLN A 23 7.14 14.27 -17.43
C GLN A 23 7.21 15.80 -17.51
N MET A 24 8.02 16.34 -18.40
CA MET A 24 8.12 17.80 -18.60
C MET A 24 6.81 18.40 -19.14
N ASP A 25 6.11 17.69 -20.01
CA ASP A 25 4.81 18.12 -20.52
C ASP A 25 3.72 18.00 -19.44
N ASP A 26 3.79 17.01 -18.56
CA ASP A 26 2.91 16.86 -17.40
C ASP A 26 3.08 18.03 -16.42
N PHE A 27 4.31 18.50 -16.17
CA PHE A 27 4.54 19.72 -15.36
C PHE A 27 3.89 20.97 -15.95
N LYS A 28 3.83 21.09 -17.27
CA LYS A 28 3.20 22.24 -17.95
C LYS A 28 1.68 22.16 -17.97
N ARG A 29 1.14 20.97 -18.24
CA ARG A 29 -0.31 20.73 -18.36
C ARG A 29 -1.00 20.58 -17.01
N GLY A 30 -0.28 20.04 -16.00
CA GLY A 30 -0.87 19.53 -14.79
C GLY A 30 -1.65 18.23 -15.02
N PHE A 31 -2.32 17.77 -13.99
CA PHE A 31 -3.22 16.61 -14.04
C PHE A 31 -4.67 17.06 -13.84
N PRO A 32 -5.63 16.49 -14.58
CA PRO A 32 -7.03 16.81 -14.37
C PRO A 32 -7.52 16.24 -13.04
N PHE A 33 -8.48 16.90 -12.43
CA PHE A 33 -9.24 16.28 -11.35
C PHE A 33 -10.13 15.17 -11.91
N LEU A 34 -10.31 14.11 -11.11
CA LEU A 34 -11.16 13.01 -11.48
C LEU A 34 -12.64 13.42 -11.38
N ARG A 35 -13.45 12.93 -12.32
CA ARG A 35 -14.88 13.13 -12.32
C ARG A 35 -15.55 12.05 -11.47
N LEU A 36 -16.26 12.49 -10.43
CA LEU A 36 -17.00 11.59 -9.55
C LEU A 36 -18.42 11.39 -10.05
N ASP A 37 -18.91 10.16 -9.92
CA ASP A 37 -20.33 9.84 -10.04
C ASP A 37 -20.97 9.85 -8.64
N SER A 38 -20.45 9.05 -7.73
CA SER A 38 -20.95 8.95 -6.35
C SER A 38 -19.91 8.39 -5.40
N ALA A 39 -20.11 8.59 -4.08
CA ALA A 39 -19.36 7.86 -3.05
C ALA A 39 -19.87 6.40 -2.98
N ALA A 40 -18.95 5.44 -2.87
CA ALA A 40 -19.32 4.06 -2.63
C ALA A 40 -19.73 3.85 -1.16
N THR A 41 -20.84 3.17 -0.94
CA THR A 41 -21.39 2.84 0.37
C THR A 41 -21.86 1.39 0.40
N VAL A 42 -22.18 0.87 1.59
CA VAL A 42 -22.73 -0.49 1.69
C VAL A 42 -24.04 -0.60 0.89
N GLY A 43 -24.09 -1.60 0.00
CA GLY A 43 -25.18 -1.79 -0.96
C GLY A 43 -25.12 -0.92 -2.21
N HIS A 44 -24.14 0.00 -2.28
CA HIS A 44 -23.83 0.80 -3.45
C HIS A 44 -22.32 0.86 -3.64
N GLY A 45 -21.74 -0.18 -4.26
CA GLY A 45 -20.29 -0.29 -4.50
C GLY A 45 -19.50 -1.01 -3.39
N ILE A 46 -20.03 -1.12 -2.17
CA ILE A 46 -19.38 -1.86 -1.08
C ILE A 46 -20.22 -3.08 -0.72
N LEU A 47 -19.64 -4.26 -0.83
CA LEU A 47 -20.22 -5.53 -0.40
C LEU A 47 -20.07 -5.67 1.13
N ALA A 48 -21.15 -5.96 1.83
CA ALA A 48 -21.15 -6.30 3.25
C ALA A 48 -21.75 -7.73 3.41
N PRO A 49 -20.93 -8.79 3.30
CA PRO A 49 -21.42 -10.16 3.32
C PRO A 49 -22.06 -10.52 4.65
N THR A 50 -23.17 -11.24 4.61
CA THR A 50 -23.77 -11.87 5.78
C THR A 50 -22.80 -12.88 6.41
N LYS A 51 -23.11 -13.35 7.64
CA LYS A 51 -22.27 -14.36 8.28
C LYS A 51 -22.13 -15.64 7.43
N ALA A 52 -23.23 -16.11 6.84
CA ALA A 52 -23.23 -17.33 6.03
C ALA A 52 -22.41 -17.15 4.73
N GLU A 53 -22.51 -16.00 4.07
CA GLU A 53 -21.70 -15.69 2.89
C GLU A 53 -20.22 -15.57 3.25
N ARG A 54 -19.87 -14.94 4.39
CA ARG A 54 -18.47 -14.90 4.86
C ARG A 54 -17.88 -16.29 5.08
N GLU A 55 -18.63 -17.17 5.74
CA GLU A 55 -18.21 -18.56 5.97
C GLU A 55 -18.02 -19.31 4.65
N GLU A 56 -18.87 -19.05 3.65
CA GLU A 56 -18.74 -19.64 2.31
C GLU A 56 -17.48 -19.14 1.59
N TYR A 57 -17.24 -17.82 1.54
CA TYR A 57 -16.05 -17.25 0.93
C TYR A 57 -14.76 -17.75 1.60
N ILE A 58 -14.76 -17.86 2.94
CA ILE A 58 -13.59 -18.41 3.67
C ILE A 58 -13.34 -19.86 3.27
N ARG A 59 -14.40 -20.70 3.13
CA ARG A 59 -14.23 -22.09 2.64
C ARG A 59 -13.67 -22.14 1.23
N GLN A 60 -14.12 -21.24 0.34
CA GLN A 60 -13.57 -21.16 -1.02
C GLN A 60 -12.10 -20.76 -1.03
N TRP A 61 -11.70 -19.82 -0.14
CA TRP A 61 -10.28 -19.48 0.03
C TRP A 61 -9.46 -20.67 0.55
N ASP A 62 -9.96 -21.41 1.52
CA ASP A 62 -9.28 -22.60 2.06
C ASP A 62 -9.14 -23.69 0.99
N ALA A 63 -10.17 -23.90 0.16
CA ALA A 63 -10.11 -24.81 -0.97
C ALA A 63 -9.09 -24.36 -2.02
N TYR A 64 -9.02 -23.06 -2.32
CA TYR A 64 -8.06 -22.49 -3.25
C TYR A 64 -6.61 -22.69 -2.75
N LYS A 65 -6.34 -22.47 -1.47
CA LYS A 65 -5.02 -22.69 -0.86
C LYS A 65 -4.56 -24.15 -0.90
N ALA A 66 -5.50 -25.08 -0.90
CA ALA A 66 -5.19 -26.52 -1.03
C ALA A 66 -4.83 -26.92 -2.48
N GLY A 67 -5.05 -26.05 -3.46
CA GLY A 67 -4.66 -26.22 -4.86
C GLY A 67 -3.18 -25.90 -5.10
N LYS A 68 -2.76 -26.00 -6.37
CA LYS A 68 -1.40 -25.67 -6.81
C LYS A 68 -1.29 -24.18 -7.22
N HIS A 69 -1.64 -23.29 -6.32
CA HIS A 69 -1.61 -21.86 -6.57
C HIS A 69 -0.46 -21.20 -5.82
N ARG A 70 0.15 -20.19 -6.42
CA ARG A 70 1.17 -19.38 -5.77
C ARG A 70 0.54 -18.10 -5.22
N VAL A 71 0.44 -18.06 -3.90
CA VAL A 71 -0.04 -16.88 -3.16
C VAL A 71 1.16 -16.17 -2.58
N THR A 72 1.29 -14.86 -2.85
CA THR A 72 2.39 -14.03 -2.35
C THR A 72 1.84 -12.90 -1.49
N LYS A 73 2.50 -12.61 -0.40
CA LYS A 73 2.25 -11.41 0.40
C LYS A 73 3.26 -10.33 0.00
N PHE A 74 2.77 -9.22 -0.54
CA PHE A 74 3.56 -8.06 -0.95
C PHE A 74 3.48 -6.97 0.10
N VAL A 75 4.62 -6.58 0.66
CA VAL A 75 4.72 -5.62 1.77
C VAL A 75 5.62 -4.46 1.39
N PRO A 76 5.05 -3.28 1.05
CA PRO A 76 5.84 -2.07 0.91
C PRO A 76 6.51 -1.70 2.23
N ALA A 77 7.85 -1.69 2.27
CA ALA A 77 8.65 -1.51 3.49
C ALA A 77 9.84 -0.55 3.34
N SER A 78 9.89 0.22 2.23
CA SER A 78 11.01 1.14 1.95
C SER A 78 11.00 2.44 2.77
N GLY A 79 9.90 2.73 3.48
CA GLY A 79 9.78 3.97 4.26
C GLY A 79 10.68 3.99 5.50
N ALA A 80 11.56 4.99 5.60
CA ALA A 80 12.31 5.26 6.82
C ALA A 80 11.38 5.63 7.98
N ALA A 81 11.75 5.25 9.21
CA ALA A 81 10.97 5.55 10.40
C ALA A 81 11.09 7.02 10.87
N SER A 82 11.88 7.86 10.21
CA SER A 82 12.12 9.25 10.60
C SER A 82 10.84 10.06 10.82
N ARG A 83 9.79 9.81 10.02
CA ARG A 83 8.48 10.46 10.22
C ARG A 83 7.78 10.02 11.51
N MET A 84 7.96 8.76 11.91
CA MET A 84 7.41 8.20 13.15
C MET A 84 7.99 8.88 14.38
N PHE A 85 9.25 9.30 14.30
CA PHE A 85 9.99 9.95 15.39
C PHE A 85 10.10 11.47 15.25
N LYS A 86 9.37 12.11 14.34
CA LYS A 86 9.44 13.55 14.07
C LYS A 86 9.39 14.41 15.34
N ASN A 87 8.49 14.08 16.27
CA ASN A 87 8.31 14.84 17.50
C ASN A 87 9.49 14.65 18.48
N LEU A 88 10.11 13.47 18.51
CA LEU A 88 11.29 13.20 19.33
C LEU A 88 12.54 13.87 18.76
N PHE A 89 12.68 13.95 17.43
CA PHE A 89 13.73 14.76 16.81
C PHE A 89 13.57 16.25 17.17
N ALA A 90 12.33 16.76 17.08
CA ALA A 90 12.05 18.13 17.49
C ALA A 90 12.36 18.39 18.98
N PHE A 91 12.11 17.41 19.84
CA PHE A 91 12.48 17.48 21.26
C PHE A 91 14.00 17.52 21.47
N LEU A 92 14.79 16.73 20.72
CA LEU A 92 16.27 16.81 20.77
C LEU A 92 16.80 18.20 20.40
N ASP A 93 16.20 18.82 19.38
CA ASP A 93 16.60 20.14 18.88
C ASP A 93 16.02 21.30 19.70
N ALA A 94 15.08 21.06 20.62
CA ALA A 94 14.44 22.09 21.44
C ALA A 94 15.42 22.76 22.44
N ASP A 95 15.08 23.96 22.88
CA ASP A 95 15.82 24.73 23.90
C ASP A 95 15.46 24.37 25.36
N TYR A 96 14.65 23.35 25.56
CA TYR A 96 14.26 22.78 26.84
C TYR A 96 14.66 21.31 26.97
N ASP A 97 14.87 20.83 28.20
CA ASP A 97 15.39 19.48 28.50
C ASP A 97 14.34 18.54 29.13
N ALA A 98 13.22 19.08 29.59
CA ALA A 98 12.11 18.31 30.15
C ALA A 98 10.89 18.33 29.22
N PRO A 99 10.02 17.30 29.22
CA PRO A 99 8.81 17.25 28.39
C PRO A 99 7.93 18.48 28.58
N GLN A 100 7.44 19.08 27.48
CA GLN A 100 6.54 20.22 27.46
C GLN A 100 5.24 19.98 26.68
N THR A 101 5.28 19.10 25.65
CA THR A 101 4.11 18.79 24.85
C THR A 101 3.40 17.56 25.38
N SER A 102 2.10 17.42 25.08
CA SER A 102 1.34 16.22 25.44
C SER A 102 1.95 14.94 24.85
N PHE A 103 2.50 15.02 23.64
CA PHE A 103 3.19 13.89 22.99
C PHE A 103 4.43 13.45 23.80
N GLU A 104 5.25 14.39 24.22
CA GLU A 104 6.46 14.12 25.00
C GLU A 104 6.12 13.54 26.38
N HIS A 105 5.12 14.12 27.07
CA HIS A 105 4.62 13.58 28.34
C HIS A 105 4.13 12.14 28.18
N GLU A 106 3.26 11.87 27.20
CA GLU A 106 2.76 10.54 26.92
C GLU A 106 3.90 9.54 26.64
N PHE A 107 4.92 9.93 25.87
CA PHE A 107 6.07 9.09 25.57
C PHE A 107 6.85 8.72 26.83
N PHE A 108 7.22 9.69 27.66
CA PHE A 108 8.06 9.46 28.85
C PHE A 108 7.27 8.82 30.01
N ASP A 109 6.03 9.21 30.23
CA ASP A 109 5.17 8.67 31.30
C ASP A 109 4.86 7.18 31.08
N HIS A 110 4.87 6.73 29.84
CA HIS A 110 4.58 5.35 29.44
C HIS A 110 5.77 4.61 28.81
N ILE A 111 6.99 5.10 29.01
CA ILE A 111 8.20 4.57 28.35
C ILE A 111 8.41 3.05 28.58
N HIS A 112 7.99 2.54 29.74
CA HIS A 112 8.09 1.12 30.08
C HIS A 112 7.16 0.21 29.26
N GLN A 113 6.15 0.77 28.59
CA GLN A 113 5.19 0.00 27.79
C GLN A 113 5.69 -0.28 26.38
N PHE A 114 6.73 0.40 25.92
CA PHE A 114 7.29 0.15 24.62
C PHE A 114 8.04 -1.18 24.55
N ALA A 115 7.81 -1.95 23.49
CA ALA A 115 8.47 -3.24 23.28
C ALA A 115 10.00 -3.14 23.18
N PHE A 116 10.53 -1.97 22.88
CA PHE A 116 11.97 -1.69 22.82
C PHE A 116 12.57 -1.22 24.15
N PHE A 117 11.78 -1.10 25.22
CA PHE A 117 12.25 -0.54 26.49
C PHE A 117 13.52 -1.19 27.01
N SER A 118 13.56 -2.53 27.10
CA SER A 118 14.72 -3.26 27.64
C SER A 118 15.99 -3.05 26.80
N GLU A 119 15.86 -2.99 25.47
CA GLU A 119 16.99 -2.73 24.56
C GLU A 119 17.47 -1.27 24.72
N LEU A 120 16.54 -0.31 24.91
CA LEU A 120 16.85 1.09 25.13
C LEU A 120 17.52 1.31 26.50
N ASP A 121 17.02 0.68 27.54
CA ASP A 121 17.62 0.75 28.89
C ASP A 121 19.07 0.24 28.90
N ALA A 122 19.31 -0.91 28.24
CA ALA A 122 20.65 -1.44 28.06
C ALA A 122 21.58 -0.49 27.27
N ALA A 123 21.07 0.21 26.26
CA ALA A 123 21.81 1.21 25.52
C ALA A 123 22.15 2.44 26.41
N CYS A 124 21.20 2.91 27.22
CA CYS A 124 21.42 3.97 28.19
C CYS A 124 22.48 3.59 29.22
N LEU A 125 22.36 2.40 29.81
CA LEU A 125 23.35 1.87 30.75
C LEU A 125 24.77 1.84 30.15
N LYS A 126 24.90 1.40 28.91
CA LYS A 126 26.16 1.30 28.20
C LYS A 126 26.78 2.67 27.91
N ASN A 127 25.97 3.62 27.44
CA ASN A 127 26.45 4.89 26.91
C ASN A 127 26.52 6.00 27.97
N GLU A 128 25.60 6.00 28.94
CA GLU A 128 25.45 7.05 29.97
C GLU A 128 25.82 6.55 31.38
N GLY A 129 26.03 5.24 31.57
CA GLY A 129 26.30 4.63 32.87
C GLY A 129 25.11 4.57 33.82
N LYS A 130 23.91 4.89 33.33
CA LYS A 130 22.64 4.91 34.07
C LYS A 130 21.51 4.32 33.23
N GLY A 131 20.58 3.62 33.87
CA GLY A 131 19.35 3.17 33.24
C GLY A 131 18.37 4.33 32.98
N ILE A 132 17.31 4.04 32.24
CA ILE A 132 16.30 5.04 31.84
C ILE A 132 15.71 5.74 33.06
N ASP A 133 15.29 5.01 34.10
CA ASP A 133 14.65 5.60 35.29
C ASP A 133 15.59 6.57 36.02
N ASP A 134 16.86 6.21 36.18
CA ASP A 134 17.86 7.08 36.82
C ASP A 134 18.16 8.30 35.96
N LEU A 135 18.17 8.17 34.63
CA LEU A 135 18.34 9.29 33.71
C LEU A 135 17.16 10.25 33.78
N LEU A 136 15.92 9.75 33.75
CA LEU A 136 14.71 10.57 33.85
C LEU A 136 14.63 11.29 35.18
N ALA A 137 14.93 10.61 36.28
CA ALA A 137 14.99 11.21 37.63
C ALA A 137 16.04 12.36 37.74
N ALA A 138 17.11 12.26 36.94
CA ALA A 138 18.18 13.27 36.87
C ALA A 138 17.92 14.37 35.81
N GLY A 139 16.76 14.35 35.11
CA GLY A 139 16.44 15.29 34.02
C GLY A 139 17.08 14.95 32.68
N GLY A 140 17.58 13.71 32.50
CA GLY A 140 18.30 13.23 31.31
C GLY A 140 17.40 12.79 30.16
N HIS A 141 16.25 13.40 29.93
CA HIS A 141 15.28 13.01 28.90
C HIS A 141 15.89 13.00 27.50
N LYS A 142 16.69 14.01 27.14
CA LYS A 142 17.37 14.05 25.83
C LYS A 142 18.38 12.93 25.65
N ALA A 143 19.06 12.51 26.73
CA ALA A 143 19.99 11.37 26.66
C ALA A 143 19.24 10.06 26.31
N VAL A 144 18.05 9.85 26.89
CA VAL A 144 17.21 8.70 26.57
C VAL A 144 16.78 8.73 25.10
N VAL A 145 16.28 9.87 24.59
CA VAL A 145 15.85 10.01 23.20
C VAL A 145 17.04 9.87 22.23
N ALA A 146 18.21 10.42 22.58
CA ALA A 146 19.41 10.25 21.76
C ALA A 146 19.84 8.76 21.65
N ASN A 147 19.75 8.00 22.76
CA ASN A 147 20.02 6.55 22.73
C ASN A 147 18.95 5.77 21.95
N LEU A 148 17.73 6.26 21.83
CA LEU A 148 16.72 5.65 20.95
C LEU A 148 17.02 5.93 19.46
N LEU A 149 17.34 7.18 19.11
CA LEU A 149 17.34 7.64 17.72
C LEU A 149 18.70 7.56 17.03
N GLU A 150 19.82 7.76 17.77
CA GLU A 150 21.16 7.86 17.20
C GLU A 150 21.85 6.52 17.07
N GLU A 151 22.89 6.45 16.19
CA GLU A 151 23.70 5.25 15.90
C GLU A 151 24.38 4.67 17.15
N ARG A 152 24.75 5.55 18.12
CA ARG A 152 25.35 5.10 19.39
C ARG A 152 24.44 4.23 20.25
N GLY A 153 23.14 4.31 20.03
CA GLY A 153 22.10 3.55 20.75
C GLY A 153 21.36 2.57 19.82
N LEU A 154 20.02 2.66 19.76
CA LEU A 154 19.20 1.77 18.92
C LEU A 154 19.14 2.17 17.45
N ASN A 155 19.58 3.38 17.09
CA ASN A 155 19.58 3.91 15.72
C ASN A 155 18.19 3.96 15.05
N TYR A 156 17.11 4.05 15.82
CA TYR A 156 15.73 4.03 15.29
C TYR A 156 15.43 5.20 14.36
N GLY A 157 16.18 6.31 14.48
CA GLY A 157 16.06 7.44 13.58
C GLY A 157 16.45 7.16 12.12
N GLN A 158 17.25 6.13 11.87
CA GLN A 158 17.75 5.75 10.55
C GLN A 158 17.18 4.40 10.07
N LEU A 159 16.62 3.58 10.97
CA LEU A 159 16.09 2.28 10.60
C LEU A 159 14.72 2.40 9.89
N PRO A 160 14.38 1.43 9.01
CA PRO A 160 13.05 1.34 8.45
C PRO A 160 12.05 0.80 9.48
N LYS A 161 10.78 1.19 9.38
CA LYS A 161 9.72 0.73 10.31
C LYS A 161 9.68 -0.78 10.49
N GLY A 162 9.94 -1.55 9.43
CA GLY A 162 9.91 -3.00 9.46
C GLY A 162 10.85 -3.66 10.47
N LEU A 163 11.91 -2.97 10.86
CA LEU A 163 12.94 -3.48 11.78
C LEU A 163 12.80 -2.96 13.21
N LEU A 164 11.80 -2.10 13.49
CA LEU A 164 11.55 -1.59 14.83
C LEU A 164 10.73 -2.59 15.66
N ARG A 165 11.00 -2.67 16.97
CA ARG A 165 10.23 -3.47 17.90
C ARG A 165 8.86 -2.86 18.11
N PHE A 166 7.82 -3.57 17.67
CA PHE A 166 6.44 -3.09 17.78
C PHE A 166 5.70 -3.71 18.96
N HIS A 167 5.84 -5.03 19.17
CA HIS A 167 5.03 -5.73 20.14
C HIS A 167 5.89 -6.56 21.11
N HIS A 168 5.48 -6.58 22.35
CA HIS A 168 6.11 -7.39 23.41
C HIS A 168 5.46 -8.76 23.51
N TYR A 169 6.29 -9.79 23.72
CA TYR A 169 5.88 -11.18 23.96
C TYR A 169 6.72 -11.79 25.10
N GLU A 170 6.25 -12.88 25.68
CA GLU A 170 7.00 -13.59 26.75
C GLU A 170 8.40 -14.02 26.29
N ASP A 171 8.56 -14.36 25.01
CA ASP A 171 9.80 -14.81 24.40
C ASP A 171 10.61 -13.67 23.73
N GLY A 172 10.28 -12.43 24.03
CA GLY A 172 10.95 -11.21 23.55
C GLY A 172 10.07 -10.30 22.72
N ALA A 173 10.65 -9.24 22.17
CA ALA A 173 9.94 -8.29 21.33
C ALA A 173 10.00 -8.69 19.86
N ARG A 174 8.92 -8.46 19.10
CA ARG A 174 8.86 -8.66 17.66
C ARG A 174 8.90 -7.35 16.89
N THR A 175 9.56 -7.40 15.74
CA THR A 175 9.51 -6.31 14.75
C THR A 175 8.22 -6.35 13.94
N ALA A 176 7.90 -5.24 13.27
CA ALA A 176 6.80 -5.21 12.32
C ALA A 176 6.99 -6.25 11.18
N MET A 177 8.23 -6.47 10.72
CA MET A 177 8.55 -7.51 9.74
C MET A 177 8.20 -8.92 10.28
N GLU A 178 8.54 -9.23 11.53
CA GLU A 178 8.22 -10.53 12.14
C GLU A 178 6.70 -10.76 12.22
N GLU A 179 5.90 -9.71 12.47
CA GLU A 179 4.44 -9.82 12.43
C GLU A 179 3.93 -10.16 11.02
N HIS A 180 4.58 -9.66 9.97
CA HIS A 180 4.26 -10.05 8.59
C HIS A 180 4.66 -11.48 8.26
N LEU A 181 5.71 -12.05 8.89
CA LEU A 181 6.02 -13.48 8.77
C LEU A 181 4.89 -14.32 9.35
N VAL A 182 4.40 -13.98 10.54
CA VAL A 182 3.26 -14.65 11.18
C VAL A 182 2.01 -14.57 10.30
N GLU A 183 1.69 -13.40 9.78
CA GLU A 183 0.55 -13.20 8.90
C GLU A 183 0.68 -14.02 7.60
N GLY A 184 1.85 -14.04 6.98
CA GLY A 184 2.12 -14.82 5.77
C GLY A 184 1.83 -16.30 5.97
N ALA A 185 2.28 -16.89 7.09
CA ALA A 185 1.99 -18.28 7.44
C ALA A 185 0.50 -18.53 7.67
N ARG A 186 -0.23 -17.57 8.26
CA ARG A 186 -1.60 -17.80 8.72
C ARG A 186 -2.65 -17.69 7.61
N TYR A 187 -2.52 -16.76 6.66
CA TYR A 187 -3.54 -16.56 5.63
C TYR A 187 -3.04 -16.64 4.18
N ALA A 188 -1.74 -16.53 3.93
CA ALA A 188 -1.15 -16.47 2.60
C ALA A 188 -0.22 -17.66 2.27
N SER A 189 -0.20 -18.70 3.11
CA SER A 189 0.56 -19.92 2.83
C SER A 189 -0.26 -20.92 2.01
N THR A 190 0.39 -21.56 1.04
CA THR A 190 -0.18 -22.61 0.20
C THR A 190 0.77 -23.80 0.17
N ASN A 191 0.24 -25.02 0.31
CA ASN A 191 1.03 -26.27 0.27
C ASN A 191 2.24 -26.28 1.21
N GLY A 192 2.14 -25.64 2.37
CA GLY A 192 3.23 -25.55 3.34
C GLY A 192 4.31 -24.50 3.00
N GLU A 193 4.08 -23.65 1.99
CA GLU A 193 4.97 -22.56 1.61
C GLU A 193 4.32 -21.19 1.85
N ALA A 194 5.07 -20.27 2.43
CA ALA A 194 4.68 -18.87 2.63
C ALA A 194 5.61 -17.95 1.82
N HIS A 195 5.11 -17.41 0.71
CA HIS A 195 5.86 -16.47 -0.11
C HIS A 195 5.60 -15.04 0.35
N ILE A 196 6.66 -14.33 0.76
CA ILE A 196 6.57 -12.93 1.20
C ILE A 196 7.59 -12.10 0.45
N HIS A 197 7.13 -11.01 -0.14
CA HIS A 197 7.98 -10.06 -0.86
C HIS A 197 7.96 -8.71 -0.15
N PHE A 198 9.15 -8.20 0.20
CA PHE A 198 9.32 -6.87 0.77
C PHE A 198 9.94 -5.93 -0.25
N THR A 199 9.36 -4.75 -0.46
CA THR A 199 10.06 -3.68 -1.16
C THR A 199 10.79 -2.83 -0.14
N VAL A 200 12.09 -2.67 -0.31
CA VAL A 200 12.98 -2.00 0.64
C VAL A 200 13.86 -0.96 -0.07
N SER A 201 14.43 -0.02 0.68
CA SER A 201 15.47 0.86 0.13
C SER A 201 16.81 0.14 0.08
N HIS A 202 17.70 0.59 -0.82
CA HIS A 202 19.03 0.00 -1.01
C HIS A 202 19.85 -0.09 0.28
N GLU A 203 19.85 1.00 1.05
CA GLU A 203 20.60 1.09 2.31
C GLU A 203 20.07 0.12 3.39
N HIS A 204 18.77 -0.24 3.36
CA HIS A 204 18.15 -1.09 4.36
C HIS A 204 18.10 -2.58 3.98
N LEU A 205 18.33 -2.92 2.71
CA LEU A 205 18.28 -4.30 2.22
C LEU A 205 19.18 -5.27 3.01
N PRO A 206 20.46 -4.94 3.33
CA PRO A 206 21.30 -5.82 4.12
C PRO A 206 20.76 -6.07 5.53
N LEU A 207 20.15 -5.06 6.15
CA LEU A 207 19.58 -5.15 7.49
C LEU A 207 18.34 -6.04 7.51
N PHE A 208 17.45 -5.91 6.51
CA PHE A 208 16.28 -6.79 6.37
C PHE A 208 16.70 -8.25 6.18
N LYS A 209 17.67 -8.52 5.29
CA LYS A 209 18.18 -9.88 5.05
C LYS A 209 18.74 -10.50 6.32
N ALA A 210 19.56 -9.75 7.07
CA ALA A 210 20.13 -10.23 8.32
C ALA A 210 19.07 -10.54 9.39
N GLU A 211 18.03 -9.70 9.53
CA GLU A 211 16.97 -9.95 10.50
C GLU A 211 16.08 -11.14 10.07
N VAL A 212 15.78 -11.29 8.77
CA VAL A 212 15.08 -12.48 8.25
C VAL A 212 15.88 -13.74 8.54
N GLU A 213 17.17 -13.79 8.20
CA GLU A 213 18.02 -14.96 8.44
C GLU A 213 18.03 -15.37 9.93
N LYS A 214 18.07 -14.37 10.82
CA LYS A 214 18.06 -14.59 12.27
C LYS A 214 16.73 -15.11 12.79
N ARG A 215 15.59 -14.72 12.19
CA ARG A 215 14.26 -14.91 12.77
C ARG A 215 13.41 -15.99 12.09
N VAL A 216 13.57 -16.18 10.78
CA VAL A 216 12.67 -17.00 9.96
C VAL A 216 12.54 -18.45 10.48
N GLY A 217 13.64 -19.04 10.95
CA GLY A 217 13.65 -20.43 11.45
C GLY A 217 12.67 -20.67 12.60
N LYS A 218 12.55 -19.71 13.53
CA LYS A 218 11.58 -19.77 14.63
C LYS A 218 10.13 -19.88 14.15
N TYR A 219 9.78 -19.10 13.13
CA TYR A 219 8.42 -19.07 12.58
C TYR A 219 8.16 -20.27 11.67
N ALA A 220 9.16 -20.72 10.91
CA ALA A 220 9.07 -21.93 10.10
C ALA A 220 8.75 -23.15 10.97
N GLU A 221 9.41 -23.30 12.11
CA GLU A 221 9.14 -24.36 13.09
C GLU A 221 7.75 -24.19 13.74
N LYS A 222 7.42 -22.98 14.20
CA LYS A 222 6.14 -22.71 14.90
C LYS A 222 4.91 -22.98 14.01
N TYR A 223 4.96 -22.57 12.75
CA TYR A 223 3.83 -22.64 11.82
C TYR A 223 3.90 -23.81 10.84
N GLN A 224 4.97 -24.61 10.87
CA GLN A 224 5.19 -25.76 9.97
C GLN A 224 5.09 -25.37 8.51
N VAL A 225 5.69 -24.21 8.13
CA VAL A 225 5.76 -23.69 6.77
C VAL A 225 7.20 -23.43 6.35
N HIS A 226 7.47 -23.60 5.07
CA HIS A 226 8.70 -23.10 4.45
C HIS A 226 8.48 -21.65 4.02
N TYR A 227 9.38 -20.75 4.41
CA TYR A 227 9.31 -19.34 3.97
C TYR A 227 10.20 -19.11 2.75
N ASP A 228 9.59 -18.62 1.67
CA ASP A 228 10.28 -18.06 0.51
C ASP A 228 10.17 -16.53 0.60
N ILE A 229 11.24 -15.88 1.07
CA ILE A 229 11.26 -14.44 1.31
C ILE A 229 12.14 -13.77 0.26
N SER A 230 11.53 -12.88 -0.50
CA SER A 230 12.20 -12.12 -1.55
C SER A 230 12.17 -10.60 -1.27
N PHE A 231 13.07 -9.89 -1.91
CA PHE A 231 13.23 -8.45 -1.76
C PHE A 231 13.39 -7.80 -3.11
N SER A 232 12.84 -6.60 -3.27
CA SER A 232 13.17 -5.72 -4.39
C SER A 232 13.32 -4.28 -3.91
N GLU A 233 14.00 -3.48 -4.72
CA GLU A 233 14.12 -2.04 -4.56
C GLU A 233 13.22 -1.37 -5.59
N GLN A 234 12.74 -0.14 -5.33
CA GLN A 234 12.08 0.63 -6.36
C GLN A 234 13.03 0.80 -7.55
N LYS A 235 12.54 0.51 -8.75
CA LYS A 235 13.36 0.58 -9.96
C LYS A 235 13.78 2.03 -10.25
N PRO A 236 15.08 2.32 -10.49
CA PRO A 236 15.54 3.67 -10.85
C PRO A 236 14.88 4.25 -12.10
N SER A 237 14.39 3.39 -13.02
CA SER A 237 13.63 3.79 -14.20
C SER A 237 12.28 4.41 -13.90
N THR A 238 11.76 4.25 -12.69
CA THR A 238 10.52 4.85 -12.20
C THR A 238 10.72 6.20 -11.50
N ASP A 239 11.96 6.64 -11.35
CA ASP A 239 12.26 7.96 -10.78
C ASP A 239 11.70 9.07 -11.70
N THR A 240 11.23 10.15 -11.07
CA THR A 240 10.71 11.31 -11.78
C THR A 240 11.68 12.49 -11.66
N VAL A 241 11.83 13.25 -12.75
CA VAL A 241 12.62 14.47 -12.71
C VAL A 241 11.90 15.54 -11.88
N ALA A 242 12.67 16.38 -11.17
CA ALA A 242 12.13 17.55 -10.52
C ALA A 242 12.15 18.77 -11.47
N ALA A 243 11.20 19.68 -11.32
CA ALA A 243 11.14 20.92 -12.06
C ALA A 243 11.18 22.14 -11.13
N ASN A 244 11.69 23.25 -11.63
CA ASN A 244 11.54 24.55 -10.99
C ASN A 244 10.09 25.05 -11.04
N PRO A 245 9.70 26.09 -10.28
CA PRO A 245 8.35 26.65 -10.34
C PRO A 245 7.91 27.11 -11.75
N ASP A 246 8.86 27.50 -12.61
CA ASP A 246 8.64 27.88 -14.01
C ASP A 246 8.56 26.70 -15.00
N ASN A 247 8.55 25.45 -14.49
CA ASN A 247 8.56 24.20 -15.24
C ASN A 247 9.87 23.89 -16.00
N SER A 248 10.95 24.63 -15.77
CA SER A 248 12.29 24.23 -16.25
C SER A 248 12.84 23.09 -15.40
N LEU A 249 13.79 22.31 -15.94
CA LEU A 249 14.44 21.22 -15.21
C LEU A 249 15.18 21.72 -13.97
N PHE A 250 14.93 21.12 -12.82
CA PHE A 250 15.66 21.43 -11.59
C PHE A 250 17.03 20.77 -11.62
N ARG A 251 18.07 21.56 -11.39
CA ARG A 251 19.46 21.09 -11.37
C ARG A 251 20.08 21.21 -10.00
N ASN A 252 20.87 20.21 -9.65
CA ASN A 252 21.78 20.23 -8.51
C ASN A 252 22.90 21.25 -8.73
N GLU A 253 23.71 21.49 -7.70
CA GLU A 253 24.85 22.44 -7.75
C GLU A 253 25.92 22.03 -8.78
N ASP A 254 26.08 20.73 -9.01
CA ASP A 254 26.99 20.15 -10.01
C ASP A 254 26.44 20.18 -11.45
N GLY A 255 25.25 20.76 -11.65
CA GLY A 255 24.57 20.85 -12.95
C GLY A 255 23.77 19.60 -13.33
N SER A 256 23.85 18.50 -12.59
CA SER A 256 23.08 17.29 -12.85
C SER A 256 21.58 17.52 -12.61
N LEU A 257 20.72 16.72 -13.30
CA LEU A 257 19.29 16.72 -13.06
C LEU A 257 18.97 16.14 -11.67
N LEU A 258 18.01 16.75 -10.98
CA LEU A 258 17.49 16.17 -9.75
C LEU A 258 16.36 15.19 -10.09
N PHE A 259 16.56 13.93 -9.72
CA PHE A 259 15.52 12.90 -9.74
C PHE A 259 15.00 12.64 -8.34
N ARG A 260 13.75 12.23 -8.26
CA ARG A 260 13.08 11.84 -7.02
C ARG A 260 12.37 10.50 -7.23
N PRO A 261 12.25 9.67 -6.19
CA PRO A 261 11.40 8.49 -6.25
C PRO A 261 9.98 8.86 -6.69
N GLY A 262 9.38 8.06 -7.58
CA GLY A 262 8.04 8.28 -8.13
C GLY A 262 6.88 8.04 -7.15
N GLY A 263 7.17 7.82 -5.86
CA GLY A 263 6.19 7.47 -4.85
C GLY A 263 5.82 5.98 -4.88
N HIS A 264 4.79 5.60 -4.10
CA HIS A 264 4.38 4.18 -4.05
C HIS A 264 3.77 3.67 -5.36
N GLY A 265 3.37 4.55 -6.27
CA GLY A 265 2.92 4.18 -7.61
C GLY A 265 3.99 3.48 -8.46
N ALA A 266 5.26 3.80 -8.23
CA ALA A 266 6.39 3.12 -8.87
C ALA A 266 6.43 1.62 -8.57
N LEU A 267 5.84 1.19 -7.46
CA LEU A 267 5.84 -0.22 -7.03
C LEU A 267 4.94 -1.12 -7.88
N ILE A 268 4.17 -0.58 -8.82
CA ILE A 268 3.46 -1.40 -9.82
C ILE A 268 4.45 -2.24 -10.65
N GLU A 269 5.64 -1.70 -10.93
CA GLU A 269 6.71 -2.41 -11.63
C GLU A 269 7.29 -3.56 -10.79
N ASN A 270 7.42 -3.35 -9.47
CA ASN A 270 7.86 -4.41 -8.55
C ASN A 270 6.79 -5.51 -8.41
N LEU A 271 5.51 -5.12 -8.37
CA LEU A 271 4.39 -6.06 -8.33
C LEU A 271 4.31 -6.88 -9.62
N ASN A 272 4.57 -6.25 -10.78
CA ASN A 272 4.58 -6.89 -12.10
C ASN A 272 5.67 -7.97 -12.25
N ASP A 273 6.78 -7.85 -11.52
CA ASP A 273 7.89 -8.81 -11.56
C ASP A 273 7.62 -10.08 -10.72
N LEU A 274 6.53 -10.12 -9.95
CA LEU A 274 6.23 -11.25 -9.08
C LEU A 274 5.66 -12.43 -9.88
N GLU A 275 6.19 -13.60 -9.65
CA GLU A 275 5.58 -14.86 -10.06
C GLU A 275 4.52 -15.26 -9.02
N ALA A 276 3.26 -14.87 -9.24
CA ALA A 276 2.16 -15.17 -8.33
C ALA A 276 0.84 -15.26 -9.08
N ASP A 277 -0.10 -16.07 -8.57
CA ASP A 277 -1.49 -16.11 -9.04
C ASP A 277 -2.33 -15.08 -8.26
N VAL A 278 -2.09 -15.01 -6.97
CA VAL A 278 -2.77 -14.09 -6.04
C VAL A 278 -1.76 -13.35 -5.17
N VAL A 279 -1.96 -12.05 -5.00
CA VAL A 279 -1.09 -11.20 -4.19
C VAL A 279 -1.89 -10.47 -3.12
N PHE A 280 -1.54 -10.66 -1.85
CA PHE A 280 -2.02 -9.83 -0.74
C PHE A 280 -1.11 -8.62 -0.56
N ILE A 281 -1.68 -7.41 -0.54
CA ILE A 281 -0.93 -6.18 -0.32
C ILE A 281 -1.33 -5.59 1.03
N LYS A 282 -0.35 -5.29 1.88
CA LYS A 282 -0.55 -4.65 3.18
C LYS A 282 0.68 -3.84 3.57
N ASN A 283 0.48 -2.65 4.12
CA ASN A 283 1.57 -1.80 4.58
C ASN A 283 2.31 -2.41 5.76
N ILE A 284 3.63 -2.18 5.83
CA ILE A 284 4.53 -2.71 6.86
C ILE A 284 4.10 -2.34 8.29
N ASP A 285 3.48 -1.19 8.48
CA ASP A 285 3.13 -0.65 9.80
C ASP A 285 1.71 -1.02 10.29
N ASN A 286 0.90 -1.69 9.46
CA ASN A 286 -0.45 -2.12 9.84
C ASN A 286 -0.44 -3.55 10.35
N VAL A 287 0.02 -3.75 11.57
CA VAL A 287 0.15 -5.07 12.23
C VAL A 287 -0.35 -4.99 13.67
N VAL A 288 -0.75 -6.13 14.21
CA VAL A 288 -1.21 -6.28 15.60
C VAL A 288 -0.53 -7.49 16.26
N PRO A 289 -0.46 -7.55 17.61
CA PRO A 289 0.03 -8.73 18.33
C PRO A 289 -0.86 -9.94 18.11
N ASP A 290 -0.33 -11.15 18.39
CA ASP A 290 -1.00 -12.43 18.15
C ASP A 290 -2.41 -12.51 18.76
N ARG A 291 -2.62 -11.90 19.95
CA ARG A 291 -3.92 -11.88 20.63
C ARG A 291 -5.06 -11.21 19.86
N LEU A 292 -4.74 -10.30 18.92
CA LEU A 292 -5.71 -9.55 18.08
C LEU A 292 -5.65 -9.95 16.60
N LYS A 293 -4.78 -10.89 16.23
CA LYS A 293 -4.50 -11.21 14.82
C LYS A 293 -5.62 -12.02 14.16
N GLU A 294 -6.53 -12.60 14.95
CA GLU A 294 -7.62 -13.45 14.43
C GLU A 294 -8.53 -12.72 13.44
N ASP A 295 -8.91 -11.47 13.76
CA ASP A 295 -9.72 -10.66 12.83
C ASP A 295 -8.98 -10.41 11.52
N THR A 296 -7.68 -10.07 11.58
CA THR A 296 -6.87 -9.90 10.36
C THR A 296 -6.89 -11.18 9.52
N VAL A 297 -6.65 -12.34 10.12
CA VAL A 297 -6.62 -13.62 9.39
C VAL A 297 -7.98 -13.95 8.76
N THR A 298 -9.04 -13.81 9.55
CA THR A 298 -10.42 -14.09 9.10
C THR A 298 -10.82 -13.21 7.94
N TYR A 299 -10.60 -11.90 8.05
CA TYR A 299 -11.01 -10.97 6.98
C TYR A 299 -10.07 -11.00 5.77
N LYS A 300 -8.80 -11.35 5.93
CA LYS A 300 -7.93 -11.65 4.79
C LYS A 300 -8.39 -12.91 4.04
N ALA A 301 -8.80 -13.95 4.74
CA ALA A 301 -9.39 -15.14 4.12
C ALA A 301 -10.71 -14.81 3.41
N LEU A 302 -11.54 -13.95 4.00
CA LEU A 302 -12.76 -13.44 3.34
C LEU A 302 -12.44 -12.72 2.03
N LEU A 303 -11.52 -11.76 2.03
CA LEU A 303 -11.14 -11.03 0.82
C LEU A 303 -10.59 -11.96 -0.26
N GLY A 304 -9.76 -12.95 0.14
CA GLY A 304 -9.25 -13.99 -0.74
C GLY A 304 -10.37 -14.84 -1.35
N GLY A 305 -11.35 -15.24 -0.53
CA GLY A 305 -12.52 -16.02 -0.98
C GLY A 305 -13.41 -15.25 -1.96
N VAL A 306 -13.66 -13.96 -1.70
CA VAL A 306 -14.38 -13.09 -2.65
C VAL A 306 -13.62 -13.00 -3.97
N LEU A 307 -12.30 -12.82 -3.93
CA LEU A 307 -11.48 -12.76 -5.14
C LEU A 307 -11.62 -14.03 -5.98
N VAL A 308 -11.38 -15.21 -5.37
CA VAL A 308 -11.36 -16.47 -6.15
C VAL A 308 -12.72 -16.84 -6.71
N ALA A 309 -13.80 -16.55 -5.97
CA ALA A 309 -15.17 -16.73 -6.45
C ALA A 309 -15.49 -15.86 -7.67
N LEU A 310 -15.08 -14.59 -7.64
CA LEU A 310 -15.28 -13.67 -8.77
C LEU A 310 -14.39 -14.06 -9.96
N GLN A 311 -13.15 -14.42 -9.70
CA GLN A 311 -12.18 -14.80 -10.73
C GLN A 311 -12.64 -16.05 -11.50
N GLU A 312 -13.15 -17.07 -10.82
CA GLU A 312 -13.72 -18.25 -11.45
C GLU A 312 -14.84 -17.89 -12.41
N ARG A 313 -15.80 -17.07 -11.98
CA ARG A 313 -16.93 -16.61 -12.80
C ARG A 313 -16.47 -15.77 -14.01
N VAL A 314 -15.52 -14.85 -13.80
CA VAL A 314 -14.93 -14.05 -14.88
C VAL A 314 -14.23 -14.94 -15.90
N PHE A 315 -13.48 -15.93 -15.43
CA PHE A 315 -12.77 -16.86 -16.31
C PHE A 315 -13.72 -17.74 -17.15
N ASP A 316 -14.84 -18.17 -16.56
CA ASP A 316 -15.86 -18.90 -17.31
C ASP A 316 -16.51 -18.04 -18.40
N TYR A 317 -16.81 -16.79 -18.10
CA TYR A 317 -17.34 -15.84 -19.09
C TYR A 317 -16.35 -15.57 -20.22
N LEU A 318 -15.07 -15.37 -19.90
CA LEU A 318 -14.04 -15.15 -20.93
C LEU A 318 -13.86 -16.36 -21.85
N ARG A 319 -13.91 -17.60 -21.30
CA ARG A 319 -13.87 -18.81 -22.12
C ARG A 319 -15.05 -18.88 -23.08
N LEU A 320 -16.26 -18.57 -22.61
CA LEU A 320 -17.45 -18.53 -23.46
C LEU A 320 -17.35 -17.47 -24.57
N LEU A 321 -16.83 -16.28 -24.24
CA LEU A 321 -16.61 -15.19 -25.20
C LEU A 321 -15.54 -15.52 -26.25
N ASP A 322 -14.52 -16.34 -25.89
CA ASP A 322 -13.52 -16.83 -26.84
C ASP A 322 -14.08 -17.89 -27.84
N GLU A 323 -15.10 -18.66 -27.44
CA GLU A 323 -15.66 -19.72 -28.27
C GLU A 323 -16.57 -19.15 -29.37
N ALA A 324 -17.47 -18.26 -29.04
CA ALA A 324 -18.39 -17.60 -29.97
C ALA A 324 -19.12 -16.43 -29.31
N THR A 325 -19.78 -15.57 -30.10
CA THR A 325 -20.71 -14.56 -29.58
C THR A 325 -21.84 -15.27 -28.82
N PRO A 326 -22.00 -15.01 -27.51
CA PRO A 326 -23.02 -15.65 -26.70
C PRO A 326 -24.45 -15.25 -27.12
N THR A 327 -25.45 -16.02 -26.65
CA THR A 327 -26.86 -15.67 -26.83
C THR A 327 -27.21 -14.38 -26.10
N GLU A 328 -28.29 -13.70 -26.52
CA GLU A 328 -28.83 -12.49 -25.89
C GLU A 328 -28.98 -12.65 -24.37
N ASP A 329 -29.60 -13.75 -23.90
CA ASP A 329 -29.78 -14.01 -22.47
C ASP A 329 -28.46 -14.12 -21.72
N LYS A 330 -27.45 -14.70 -22.36
CA LYS A 330 -26.12 -14.86 -21.75
C LYS A 330 -25.31 -13.56 -21.75
N LEU A 331 -25.43 -12.76 -22.81
CA LEU A 331 -24.88 -11.40 -22.83
C LEU A 331 -25.50 -10.54 -21.73
N ALA A 332 -26.82 -10.59 -21.56
CA ALA A 332 -27.51 -9.86 -20.51
C ALA A 332 -27.08 -10.31 -19.08
N GLU A 333 -26.87 -11.61 -18.88
CA GLU A 333 -26.32 -12.15 -17.60
C GLU A 333 -24.91 -11.61 -17.32
N MET A 334 -24.03 -11.59 -18.35
CA MET A 334 -22.67 -11.09 -18.22
C MET A 334 -22.64 -9.58 -17.97
N GLU A 335 -23.51 -8.83 -18.62
CA GLU A 335 -23.69 -7.40 -18.39
C GLU A 335 -24.18 -7.09 -16.98
N ASP A 336 -25.19 -7.82 -16.50
CA ASP A 336 -25.69 -7.70 -15.13
C ASP A 336 -24.57 -7.94 -14.11
N PHE A 337 -23.75 -8.97 -14.33
CA PHE A 337 -22.59 -9.24 -13.49
C PHE A 337 -21.56 -8.11 -13.52
N LEU A 338 -21.24 -7.59 -14.70
CA LEU A 338 -20.28 -6.49 -14.85
C LEU A 338 -20.80 -5.22 -14.16
N GLU A 339 -22.08 -4.90 -14.33
CA GLU A 339 -22.70 -3.66 -13.83
C GLU A 339 -23.04 -3.72 -12.33
N HIS A 340 -23.53 -4.86 -11.81
CA HIS A 340 -24.04 -4.95 -10.43
C HIS A 340 -23.12 -5.73 -9.47
N THR A 341 -22.18 -6.53 -9.99
CA THR A 341 -21.20 -7.21 -9.14
C THR A 341 -19.84 -6.52 -9.19
N LEU A 342 -19.34 -6.20 -10.38
CA LEU A 342 -18.06 -5.49 -10.56
C LEU A 342 -18.21 -3.97 -10.58
N TRP A 343 -19.44 -3.45 -10.55
CA TRP A 343 -19.75 -2.02 -10.54
C TRP A 343 -19.06 -1.24 -11.68
N CYS A 344 -18.93 -1.87 -12.84
CA CYS A 344 -18.46 -1.24 -14.06
C CYS A 344 -19.67 -0.88 -14.92
N LEU A 345 -20.13 0.38 -14.81
CA LEU A 345 -21.31 0.86 -15.53
C LEU A 345 -20.92 1.25 -16.96
N PRO A 346 -21.73 0.88 -17.96
CA PRO A 346 -21.42 1.12 -19.37
C PRO A 346 -21.48 2.60 -19.74
N PRO A 347 -20.82 3.00 -20.84
CA PRO A 347 -21.02 4.33 -21.41
C PRO A 347 -22.44 4.47 -22.00
N LYS A 348 -22.88 5.73 -22.18
CA LYS A 348 -24.23 6.02 -22.69
C LYS A 348 -24.50 5.45 -24.07
N GLU A 349 -23.48 5.31 -24.88
CA GLU A 349 -23.50 4.82 -26.25
C GLU A 349 -23.89 3.35 -26.38
N LYS A 350 -23.83 2.58 -25.29
CA LYS A 350 -24.16 1.13 -25.26
C LYS A 350 -25.55 0.80 -25.83
N ALA A 351 -26.53 1.71 -25.72
CA ALA A 351 -27.89 1.46 -26.15
C ALA A 351 -28.08 1.11 -27.63
N GLY A 352 -27.06 1.34 -28.47
CA GLY A 352 -27.10 1.04 -29.91
C GLY A 352 -26.21 -0.13 -30.37
N TRP A 353 -25.59 -0.86 -29.42
CA TRP A 353 -24.61 -1.90 -29.77
C TRP A 353 -25.25 -3.18 -30.24
N SER A 354 -24.63 -3.81 -31.26
CA SER A 354 -24.91 -5.18 -31.68
C SER A 354 -24.40 -6.19 -30.64
N ASP A 355 -24.88 -7.45 -30.74
CA ASP A 355 -24.42 -8.51 -29.85
C ASP A 355 -22.90 -8.74 -29.93
N GLN A 356 -22.29 -8.56 -31.11
CA GLN A 356 -20.84 -8.65 -31.26
C GLN A 356 -20.13 -7.49 -30.51
N GLU A 357 -20.60 -6.27 -30.65
CA GLU A 357 -20.02 -5.11 -29.93
C GLU A 357 -20.17 -5.26 -28.43
N ARG A 358 -21.27 -5.81 -27.94
CA ARG A 358 -21.49 -6.15 -26.53
C ARG A 358 -20.52 -7.22 -26.06
N ALA A 359 -20.34 -8.29 -26.85
CA ALA A 359 -19.38 -9.35 -26.55
C ALA A 359 -17.93 -8.82 -26.49
N ASP A 360 -17.52 -8.01 -27.45
CA ASP A 360 -16.20 -7.38 -27.51
C ASP A 360 -15.96 -6.46 -26.29
N TYR A 361 -16.98 -5.67 -25.92
CA TYR A 361 -16.94 -4.80 -24.72
C TYR A 361 -16.80 -5.64 -23.43
N LEU A 362 -17.61 -6.70 -23.29
CA LEU A 362 -17.56 -7.59 -22.12
C LEU A 362 -16.19 -8.27 -22.02
N HIS A 363 -15.66 -8.78 -23.14
CA HIS A 363 -14.33 -9.38 -23.16
C HIS A 363 -13.27 -8.37 -22.71
N HIS A 364 -13.28 -7.14 -23.26
CA HIS A 364 -12.34 -6.09 -22.90
C HIS A 364 -12.43 -5.69 -21.43
N LYS A 365 -13.63 -5.63 -20.84
CA LYS A 365 -13.83 -5.25 -19.44
C LYS A 365 -13.56 -6.38 -18.45
N LEU A 366 -13.82 -7.61 -18.82
CA LEU A 366 -13.60 -8.78 -17.97
C LEU A 366 -12.13 -9.25 -18.01
N HIS A 367 -11.41 -9.11 -19.15
CA HIS A 367 -10.02 -9.52 -19.31
C HIS A 367 -9.05 -8.50 -18.70
N ARG A 368 -9.10 -8.35 -17.37
CA ARG A 368 -8.31 -7.41 -16.57
C ARG A 368 -7.89 -8.06 -15.26
N PRO A 369 -6.81 -7.58 -14.62
CA PRO A 369 -6.52 -7.95 -13.24
C PRO A 369 -7.72 -7.62 -12.35
N ILE A 370 -7.88 -8.37 -11.26
CA ILE A 370 -8.97 -8.17 -10.29
C ILE A 370 -8.35 -7.81 -8.95
N ARG A 371 -8.90 -6.81 -8.27
CA ARG A 371 -8.57 -6.53 -6.87
C ARG A 371 -9.83 -6.52 -6.01
N VAL A 372 -9.72 -7.10 -4.83
CA VAL A 372 -10.70 -6.99 -3.76
C VAL A 372 -10.09 -6.19 -2.63
N CYS A 373 -10.72 -5.08 -2.26
CA CYS A 373 -10.18 -4.14 -1.29
C CYS A 373 -11.07 -4.10 -0.05
N GLY A 374 -10.48 -4.32 1.12
CA GLY A 374 -11.13 -4.07 2.40
C GLY A 374 -11.40 -2.58 2.58
N MET A 375 -12.61 -2.25 3.03
CA MET A 375 -13.01 -0.89 3.36
C MET A 375 -13.48 -0.86 4.82
N VAL A 376 -12.93 0.06 5.59
CA VAL A 376 -13.31 0.26 6.99
C VAL A 376 -14.20 1.49 7.15
N LYS A 377 -15.07 1.48 8.15
CA LYS A 377 -15.88 2.66 8.48
C LYS A 377 -14.98 3.84 8.81
N ASN A 378 -15.34 5.00 8.26
CA ASN A 378 -14.60 6.24 8.49
C ASN A 378 -14.76 6.70 9.94
N VAL A 379 -13.64 6.81 10.65
CA VAL A 379 -13.56 7.30 12.03
C VAL A 379 -12.68 8.54 12.15
N GLY A 380 -12.43 9.23 11.02
CA GLY A 380 -11.60 10.44 10.95
C GLY A 380 -10.13 10.17 10.64
N GLU A 381 -9.75 8.94 10.32
CA GLU A 381 -8.38 8.64 9.89
C GLU A 381 -8.14 9.16 8.44
N PRO A 382 -6.93 9.67 8.15
CA PRO A 382 -6.59 10.09 6.79
C PRO A 382 -6.39 8.89 5.88
N GLY A 383 -6.94 8.97 4.68
CA GLY A 383 -6.78 7.91 3.67
C GLY A 383 -7.60 8.19 2.42
N GLY A 384 -7.40 7.37 1.40
CA GLY A 384 -8.22 7.40 0.19
C GLY A 384 -9.63 6.86 0.45
N GLY A 385 -10.63 7.47 -0.17
CA GLY A 385 -12.03 7.05 -0.11
C GLY A 385 -12.43 6.16 -1.29
N PRO A 386 -13.44 5.27 -1.09
CA PRO A 386 -14.05 4.49 -2.15
C PRO A 386 -15.11 5.33 -2.90
N PHE A 387 -14.98 5.40 -4.22
CA PHE A 387 -15.89 6.15 -5.10
C PHE A 387 -16.22 5.38 -6.37
N LEU A 388 -17.36 5.73 -6.97
CA LEU A 388 -17.62 5.48 -8.38
C LEU A 388 -17.16 6.72 -9.15
N ALA A 389 -16.27 6.52 -10.12
CA ALA A 389 -15.68 7.60 -10.90
C ALA A 389 -15.71 7.29 -12.41
N TYR A 390 -15.78 8.35 -13.22
CA TYR A 390 -15.75 8.24 -14.66
C TYR A 390 -14.34 7.91 -15.16
N ASN A 391 -14.25 6.89 -16.00
CA ASN A 391 -13.05 6.51 -16.74
C ASN A 391 -12.94 7.29 -18.06
N GLN A 392 -11.78 7.24 -18.70
CA GLN A 392 -11.53 7.94 -19.96
C GLN A 392 -12.41 7.45 -21.12
N ASP A 393 -12.83 6.19 -21.09
CA ASP A 393 -13.72 5.56 -22.09
C ASP A 393 -15.22 5.78 -21.82
N GLY A 394 -15.57 6.66 -20.89
CA GLY A 394 -16.94 7.00 -20.54
C GLY A 394 -17.65 6.01 -19.62
N THR A 395 -17.01 4.89 -19.26
CA THR A 395 -17.55 3.98 -18.23
C THR A 395 -17.40 4.59 -16.84
N VAL A 396 -18.16 4.08 -15.87
CA VAL A 396 -18.01 4.41 -14.45
C VAL A 396 -17.56 3.15 -13.71
N SER A 397 -16.56 3.24 -12.84
CA SER A 397 -16.10 2.09 -12.06
C SER A 397 -15.66 2.48 -10.65
N LEU A 398 -15.49 1.47 -9.80
CA LEU A 398 -15.01 1.64 -8.44
C LEU A 398 -13.54 2.07 -8.43
N GLN A 399 -13.25 3.17 -7.74
CA GLN A 399 -11.92 3.76 -7.63
C GLN A 399 -11.62 4.14 -6.18
N ILE A 400 -10.35 4.06 -5.80
CA ILE A 400 -9.84 4.60 -4.53
C ILE A 400 -9.21 5.95 -4.83
N LEU A 401 -9.71 7.03 -4.24
CA LEU A 401 -9.30 8.39 -4.54
C LEU A 401 -8.80 9.11 -3.29
N GLU A 402 -7.68 9.81 -3.45
CA GLU A 402 -7.15 10.73 -2.46
C GLU A 402 -7.80 12.13 -2.60
N SER A 403 -7.86 12.89 -1.50
CA SER A 403 -8.45 14.23 -1.50
C SER A 403 -7.76 15.22 -2.46
N SER A 404 -6.49 14.97 -2.81
CA SER A 404 -5.72 15.76 -3.78
C SER A 404 -6.16 15.56 -5.23
N GLN A 405 -6.85 14.46 -5.53
CA GLN A 405 -7.32 14.11 -6.87
C GLN A 405 -8.72 14.67 -7.18
N ILE A 406 -9.36 15.31 -6.20
CA ILE A 406 -10.74 15.81 -6.28
C ILE A 406 -10.72 17.33 -6.33
N ASP A 407 -11.53 17.90 -7.23
CA ASP A 407 -11.72 19.34 -7.31
C ASP A 407 -12.41 19.89 -6.06
N LYS A 408 -11.64 20.54 -5.20
CA LYS A 408 -12.13 21.16 -3.96
C LYS A 408 -12.98 22.42 -4.19
N THR A 409 -13.07 22.92 -5.41
CA THR A 409 -13.96 24.05 -5.77
C THR A 409 -15.36 23.58 -6.15
N ASN A 410 -15.52 22.26 -6.43
CA ASN A 410 -16.79 21.64 -6.74
C ASN A 410 -17.51 21.22 -5.45
N GLU A 411 -18.55 21.97 -5.05
CA GLU A 411 -19.31 21.71 -3.82
C GLU A 411 -19.95 20.31 -3.78
N ALA A 412 -20.39 19.77 -4.93
CA ALA A 412 -20.96 18.42 -4.99
C ALA A 412 -19.89 17.37 -4.69
N TYR A 413 -18.68 17.53 -5.21
CA TYR A 413 -17.57 16.61 -4.94
C TYR A 413 -17.07 16.70 -3.49
N GLN A 414 -17.00 17.92 -2.95
CA GLN A 414 -16.69 18.10 -1.53
C GLN A 414 -17.71 17.40 -0.62
N ARG A 415 -18.99 17.49 -0.97
CA ARG A 415 -20.06 16.81 -0.23
C ARG A 415 -19.92 15.30 -0.32
N MET A 416 -19.72 14.72 -1.51
CA MET A 416 -19.49 13.29 -1.71
C MET A 416 -18.29 12.80 -0.88
N PHE A 417 -17.22 13.58 -0.81
CA PHE A 417 -16.04 13.24 -0.03
C PHE A 417 -16.30 13.31 1.48
N SER A 418 -16.97 14.35 1.96
CA SER A 418 -17.27 14.54 3.38
C SER A 418 -18.34 13.57 3.91
N GLU A 419 -19.25 13.13 3.06
CA GLU A 419 -20.31 12.15 3.37
C GLU A 419 -19.84 10.70 3.17
N GLY A 420 -18.60 10.48 2.72
CA GLY A 420 -18.02 9.16 2.56
C GLY A 420 -18.02 8.36 3.85
N THR A 421 -18.69 7.19 3.83
CA THR A 421 -18.89 6.35 5.01
C THR A 421 -17.71 5.45 5.34
N HIS A 422 -16.81 5.24 4.39
CA HIS A 422 -15.68 4.31 4.47
C HIS A 422 -14.40 4.93 3.91
N PHE A 423 -13.26 4.33 4.27
CA PHE A 423 -11.97 4.64 3.68
C PHE A 423 -11.16 3.36 3.41
N ASN A 424 -10.13 3.47 2.57
CA ASN A 424 -9.22 2.39 2.23
C ASN A 424 -8.08 2.27 3.25
N PRO A 425 -8.00 1.17 4.03
CA PRO A 425 -6.91 0.93 4.99
C PRO A 425 -5.63 0.39 4.32
N VAL A 426 -5.57 0.31 2.97
CA VAL A 426 -4.56 -0.41 2.19
C VAL A 426 -4.53 -1.90 2.57
N ASP A 427 -5.66 -2.55 2.37
CA ASP A 427 -5.89 -3.97 2.61
C ASP A 427 -6.48 -4.59 1.34
N LEU A 428 -5.61 -5.10 0.46
CA LEU A 428 -5.98 -5.57 -0.86
C LEU A 428 -5.58 -7.03 -1.07
N VAL A 429 -6.37 -7.74 -1.88
CA VAL A 429 -5.99 -9.01 -2.49
C VAL A 429 -6.23 -8.91 -3.99
N CYS A 430 -5.24 -9.34 -4.79
CA CYS A 430 -5.16 -9.13 -6.22
C CYS A 430 -5.00 -10.45 -6.97
N GLY A 431 -5.82 -10.70 -7.99
CA GLY A 431 -5.62 -11.75 -8.98
C GLY A 431 -4.87 -11.17 -10.18
N VAL A 432 -3.66 -11.67 -10.42
CA VAL A 432 -2.72 -11.09 -11.40
C VAL A 432 -2.41 -12.00 -12.59
N ILE A 433 -3.15 -13.10 -12.73
CA ILE A 433 -3.13 -13.98 -13.89
C ILE A 433 -4.48 -13.98 -14.60
N ASP A 434 -4.47 -14.26 -15.89
CA ASP A 434 -5.68 -14.43 -16.70
C ASP A 434 -6.22 -15.87 -16.64
N TYR A 435 -7.36 -16.11 -17.32
CA TYR A 435 -8.03 -17.41 -17.40
C TYR A 435 -7.24 -18.51 -18.19
N LYS A 436 -6.13 -18.12 -18.82
CA LYS A 436 -5.17 -19.04 -19.48
C LYS A 436 -3.93 -19.30 -18.60
N GLY A 437 -3.91 -18.72 -17.37
CA GLY A 437 -2.77 -18.82 -16.46
C GLY A 437 -1.58 -17.94 -16.85
N VAL A 438 -1.80 -16.93 -17.68
CA VAL A 438 -0.75 -16.00 -18.11
C VAL A 438 -0.80 -14.76 -17.22
N ALA A 439 0.37 -14.32 -16.72
CA ALA A 439 0.48 -13.09 -15.93
C ALA A 439 0.10 -11.87 -16.77
N PHE A 440 -0.68 -10.98 -16.19
CA PHE A 440 -0.97 -9.68 -16.80
C PHE A 440 0.28 -8.79 -16.79
N ASP A 441 0.44 -7.97 -17.83
CA ASP A 441 1.39 -6.86 -17.86
C ASP A 441 0.76 -5.67 -17.14
N LEU A 442 0.95 -5.61 -15.81
CA LEU A 442 0.24 -4.69 -14.92
C LEU A 442 0.41 -3.20 -15.28
N PRO A 443 1.57 -2.73 -15.76
CA PRO A 443 1.74 -1.35 -16.22
C PRO A 443 0.76 -0.92 -17.32
N LYS A 444 0.21 -1.84 -18.11
CA LYS A 444 -0.79 -1.51 -19.14
C LYS A 444 -2.15 -1.09 -18.59
N PHE A 445 -2.41 -1.37 -17.31
CA PHE A 445 -3.68 -1.07 -16.62
C PHE A 445 -3.57 0.16 -15.71
N VAL A 446 -2.52 0.95 -15.85
CA VAL A 446 -2.30 2.23 -15.15
C VAL A 446 -3.01 3.34 -15.90
N ASP A 447 -3.76 4.20 -15.21
CA ASP A 447 -4.21 5.48 -15.77
C ASP A 447 -3.15 6.57 -15.52
N PRO A 448 -2.34 6.93 -16.52
CA PRO A 448 -1.27 7.90 -16.35
C PRO A 448 -1.78 9.33 -16.09
N SER A 449 -3.07 9.61 -16.31
CA SER A 449 -3.67 10.93 -16.07
C SER A 449 -3.96 11.20 -14.57
N THR A 450 -3.78 10.21 -13.72
CA THR A 450 -4.06 10.28 -12.28
C THR A 450 -2.84 10.55 -11.40
N GLY A 451 -1.70 10.90 -12.01
CA GLY A 451 -0.55 11.45 -11.30
C GLY A 451 -0.88 12.81 -10.66
N PHE A 452 0.03 13.34 -9.88
CA PHE A 452 -0.12 14.69 -9.35
C PHE A 452 1.24 15.38 -9.15
N ILE A 453 1.20 16.71 -9.03
CA ILE A 453 2.37 17.54 -8.79
C ILE A 453 2.31 18.07 -7.36
N SER A 454 3.37 17.85 -6.60
CA SER A 454 3.54 18.37 -5.24
C SER A 454 4.66 19.40 -5.19
N THR A 455 4.49 20.43 -4.34
CA THR A 455 5.55 21.38 -4.05
C THR A 455 6.44 20.82 -2.95
N LYS A 456 7.74 20.83 -3.16
CA LYS A 456 8.78 20.38 -2.23
C LYS A 456 9.89 21.45 -2.17
N SER A 457 10.90 21.19 -1.36
CA SER A 457 12.10 22.02 -1.33
C SER A 457 13.37 21.17 -1.23
N LYS A 458 14.47 21.70 -1.74
CA LYS A 458 15.82 21.17 -1.58
C LYS A 458 16.80 22.32 -1.35
N ASN A 459 17.52 22.29 -0.24
CA ASN A 459 18.48 23.34 0.15
C ASN A 459 17.87 24.76 0.08
N GLY A 460 16.62 24.90 0.59
CA GLY A 460 15.89 26.18 0.59
C GLY A 460 15.32 26.61 -0.76
N ARG A 461 15.57 25.87 -1.85
CA ARG A 461 14.98 26.12 -3.19
C ARG A 461 13.70 25.34 -3.36
N GLU A 462 12.62 26.04 -3.73
CA GLU A 462 11.36 25.39 -4.08
C GLU A 462 11.47 24.62 -5.38
N LEU A 463 10.80 23.47 -5.45
CA LEU A 463 10.70 22.62 -6.64
C LEU A 463 9.33 21.97 -6.74
N LYS A 464 8.98 21.58 -7.96
CA LYS A 464 7.86 20.70 -8.29
C LYS A 464 8.34 19.26 -8.37
N ALA A 465 7.67 18.36 -7.66
CA ALA A 465 7.87 16.92 -7.74
C ALA A 465 6.65 16.28 -8.40
N LEU A 466 6.89 15.42 -9.38
CA LEU A 466 5.87 14.63 -10.04
C LEU A 466 5.73 13.30 -9.29
N GLU A 467 4.51 13.01 -8.87
CA GLU A 467 4.14 11.75 -8.23
C GLU A 467 3.42 10.88 -9.25
N LEU A 468 3.87 9.65 -9.44
CA LEU A 468 3.21 8.67 -10.31
C LEU A 468 1.82 8.31 -9.75
N PRO A 469 0.88 7.81 -10.61
CA PRO A 469 -0.39 7.26 -10.12
C PRO A 469 -0.15 6.27 -8.99
N GLY A 470 -0.77 6.51 -7.82
CA GLY A 470 -0.53 5.71 -6.62
C GLY A 470 -0.88 4.24 -6.82
N LEU A 471 -0.16 3.31 -6.16
CA LEU A 471 -0.25 1.87 -6.38
C LEU A 471 -1.70 1.34 -6.31
N TRP A 472 -2.42 1.73 -5.25
CA TRP A 472 -3.84 1.35 -5.05
C TRP A 472 -4.85 2.39 -5.53
N ASN A 473 -4.38 3.44 -6.19
CA ASN A 473 -5.19 4.48 -6.84
C ASN A 473 -5.13 4.28 -8.36
N GLY A 474 -4.59 5.25 -9.09
CA GLY A 474 -4.53 5.24 -10.53
C GLY A 474 -3.67 4.16 -11.18
N ALA A 475 -2.70 3.56 -10.45
CA ALA A 475 -1.93 2.44 -10.97
C ALA A 475 -2.77 1.15 -11.12
N MET A 476 -3.91 1.06 -10.42
CA MET A 476 -4.88 -0.04 -10.57
C MET A 476 -6.23 0.48 -11.08
N SER A 477 -6.25 1.59 -11.81
CA SER A 477 -7.48 2.23 -12.29
C SER A 477 -8.26 1.34 -13.25
N ASP A 478 -7.57 0.67 -14.17
CA ASP A 478 -8.18 -0.23 -15.16
C ASP A 478 -8.34 -1.68 -14.67
N TRP A 479 -8.28 -1.92 -13.38
CA TRP A 479 -8.53 -3.23 -12.79
C TRP A 479 -10.01 -3.40 -12.48
N ASN A 480 -10.51 -4.63 -12.57
CA ASN A 480 -11.79 -4.98 -11.98
C ASN A 480 -11.68 -4.85 -10.46
N THR A 481 -12.48 -3.99 -9.86
CA THR A 481 -12.38 -3.62 -8.44
C THR A 481 -13.64 -4.00 -7.69
N VAL A 482 -13.49 -4.62 -6.52
CA VAL A 482 -14.58 -4.90 -5.59
C VAL A 482 -14.20 -4.40 -4.21
N PHE A 483 -15.10 -3.66 -3.58
CA PHE A 483 -14.94 -3.21 -2.20
C PHE A 483 -15.73 -4.11 -1.26
N VAL A 484 -15.12 -4.49 -0.14
CA VAL A 484 -15.74 -5.33 0.90
C VAL A 484 -15.59 -4.65 2.25
N GLU A 485 -16.70 -4.50 2.98
CA GLU A 485 -16.65 -3.97 4.34
C GLU A 485 -15.89 -4.93 5.26
N VAL A 486 -14.88 -4.40 5.96
CA VAL A 486 -14.11 -5.10 6.98
C VAL A 486 -14.12 -4.30 8.29
N PRO A 487 -14.00 -4.92 9.46
CA PRO A 487 -14.06 -4.20 10.73
C PRO A 487 -12.82 -3.33 10.94
N LEU A 488 -12.99 -2.27 11.73
CA LEU A 488 -11.90 -1.36 12.09
C LEU A 488 -10.73 -2.08 12.78
N SER A 489 -10.98 -3.21 13.46
CA SER A 489 -9.95 -4.05 14.09
C SER A 489 -8.88 -4.58 13.12
N THR A 490 -9.13 -4.54 11.81
CA THR A 490 -8.14 -4.90 10.76
C THR A 490 -7.19 -3.74 10.41
N PHE A 491 -7.43 -2.53 10.94
CA PHE A 491 -6.66 -1.33 10.63
C PHE A 491 -6.04 -0.70 11.88
N ASN A 492 -4.77 -0.98 12.10
CA ASN A 492 -4.01 -0.53 13.28
C ASN A 492 -2.62 -0.01 12.87
N PRO A 493 -2.56 1.09 12.09
CA PRO A 493 -1.29 1.61 11.61
C PRO A 493 -0.51 2.32 12.71
N VAL A 494 0.81 2.20 12.65
CA VAL A 494 1.73 2.95 13.51
C VAL A 494 2.29 4.13 12.72
N LYS A 495 1.75 5.33 12.91
CA LYS A 495 2.19 6.57 12.24
C LYS A 495 3.21 7.34 13.06
N THR A 496 3.03 7.37 14.38
CA THR A 496 3.95 7.95 15.36
C THR A 496 4.40 6.87 16.35
N VAL A 497 5.48 7.09 17.08
CA VAL A 497 5.95 6.14 18.09
C VAL A 497 4.93 5.92 19.20
N ASN A 498 4.17 6.95 19.58
CA ASN A 498 3.13 6.85 20.60
C ASN A 498 1.93 6.00 20.18
N ASP A 499 1.74 5.75 18.88
CA ASP A 499 0.71 4.80 18.43
C ASP A 499 0.95 3.37 18.98
N LEU A 500 2.22 3.04 19.29
CA LEU A 500 2.57 1.78 19.95
C LEU A 500 2.06 1.67 21.39
N LEU A 501 1.64 2.79 22.03
CA LEU A 501 1.02 2.80 23.34
C LEU A 501 -0.49 2.51 23.31
N ARG A 502 -1.09 2.51 22.14
CA ARG A 502 -2.51 2.17 21.98
C ARG A 502 -2.73 0.70 22.40
N GLU A 503 -3.90 0.42 22.99
CA GLU A 503 -4.28 -0.91 23.44
C GLU A 503 -4.09 -2.01 22.36
N GLN A 504 -4.28 -1.64 21.09
CA GLN A 504 -4.12 -2.55 19.96
C GLN A 504 -2.67 -3.05 19.77
N HIS A 505 -1.69 -2.35 20.35
CA HIS A 505 -0.27 -2.68 20.22
C HIS A 505 0.39 -3.18 21.52
N GLN A 506 -0.40 -3.23 22.62
CA GLN A 506 0.08 -3.66 23.95
C GLN A 506 -0.11 -5.14 24.22
#